data_dae0ac5284bf30de1bc48e6dc8f4231a
#
_entry.id   dae0ac5284bf30de1bc48e6dc8f4231a
#
_cell.length_a   1.000
_cell.length_b   1.000
_cell.length_c   1.000
_cell.angle_alpha   90.00
_cell.angle_beta   90.00
_cell.angle_gamma   90.00
#
_symmetry.space_group_name_H-M   'P 1'
#
loop_
_entity.id
_entity.type
_entity.pdbx_description
1 polymer ?
#
loop_
_entity_poly.entity_id
_entity_poly.type
_entity_poly.pdbx_seq_one_letter_code
_entity_poly.pdbx_strand_id
1 'polypeptide(L)' 'MNPESKSVSFVLRFVYEEPPGDSERRPGPWYSVVRHVQSNTERHFTRWDDVVAFIEDYVNLDRESRHE' A
#
# COMPACT_ATOMS: atom_id res chain seq x y z
N MET A 1 -6.70 25.41 21.61
CA MET A 1 -6.91 25.24 20.41
C MET A 1 -6.62 23.90 19.94
N ASN A 2 -7.37 23.35 19.17
CA ASN A 2 -7.18 22.06 18.70
C ASN A 2 -6.28 22.01 17.56
N PRO A 3 -5.49 21.00 17.48
CA PRO A 3 -4.65 20.86 16.34
C PRO A 3 -5.51 20.53 15.15
N GLU A 4 -5.08 20.93 14.01
CA GLU A 4 -5.79 20.59 12.88
C GLU A 4 -5.58 19.19 12.54
N SER A 5 -6.58 18.47 12.17
CA SER A 5 -6.44 17.09 11.74
C SER A 5 -6.17 17.05 10.28
N LYS A 6 -5.23 16.25 9.88
CA LYS A 6 -4.96 16.08 8.49
C LYS A 6 -5.09 14.64 8.14
N SER A 7 -5.50 14.35 6.95
CA SER A 7 -5.64 12.97 6.54
C SER A 7 -4.91 12.77 5.24
N VAL A 8 -4.34 11.61 5.10
CA VAL A 8 -3.65 11.23 3.89
C VAL A 8 -4.29 9.94 3.46
N SER A 9 -4.73 9.88 2.24
CA SER A 9 -5.47 8.72 1.77
C SER A 9 -4.76 8.06 0.62
N PHE A 10 -4.85 6.74 0.60
CA PHE A 10 -4.25 5.99 -0.48
C PHE A 10 -5.25 4.96 -0.96
N VAL A 11 -5.14 4.61 -2.23
CA VAL A 11 -5.94 3.52 -2.76
C VAL A 11 -4.95 2.43 -3.09
N LEU A 12 -5.17 1.24 -2.55
CA LEU A 12 -4.26 0.14 -2.76
C LEU A 12 -5.02 -0.96 -3.46
N ARG A 13 -4.49 -1.42 -4.57
CA ARG A 13 -5.14 -2.46 -5.32
C ARG A 13 -4.14 -3.56 -5.58
N PHE A 14 -4.53 -4.80 -5.40
CA PHE A 14 -3.66 -5.91 -5.72
C PHE A 14 -4.18 -6.56 -6.99
N VAL A 15 -3.29 -6.82 -7.90
CA VAL A 15 -3.64 -7.43 -9.15
C VAL A 15 -2.87 -8.74 -9.24
N TYR A 16 -3.55 -9.84 -9.44
CA TYR A 16 -2.87 -11.12 -9.54
C TYR A 16 -3.68 -12.01 -10.44
N GLU A 17 -3.05 -13.04 -10.94
CA GLU A 17 -3.74 -13.92 -11.83
C GLU A 17 -4.14 -15.13 -11.11
N GLU A 18 -5.37 -15.58 -11.32
CA GLU A 18 -5.81 -16.76 -10.72
C GLU A 18 -5.53 -17.91 -11.60
N PRO A 19 -5.01 -18.99 -11.12
CA PRO A 19 -4.75 -20.12 -11.98
C PRO A 19 -6.05 -20.70 -12.46
N PRO A 20 -6.08 -21.24 -13.60
CA PRO A 20 -7.28 -21.80 -14.12
C PRO A 20 -7.66 -23.04 -13.38
N GLY A 21 -8.86 -23.36 -13.41
CA GLY A 21 -9.30 -24.59 -12.85
C GLY A 21 -9.27 -24.54 -11.37
N ASP A 22 -9.17 -25.65 -10.79
CA ASP A 22 -9.26 -25.66 -9.42
C ASP A 22 -8.01 -25.70 -8.73
N SER A 23 -7.01 -25.28 -9.28
CA SER A 23 -5.81 -25.30 -8.66
C SER A 23 -5.89 -24.58 -7.46
N GLU A 24 -5.76 -25.06 -6.42
CA GLU A 24 -5.86 -24.39 -5.29
C GLU A 24 -4.70 -23.78 -4.89
N ARG A 25 -3.77 -23.79 -5.53
CA ARG A 25 -2.62 -23.26 -5.19
C ARG A 25 -2.62 -21.89 -4.96
N ARG A 26 -1.69 -21.31 -4.57
CA ARG A 26 -1.59 -19.95 -4.37
C ARG A 26 -1.68 -19.21 -5.60
N PRO A 27 -2.06 -18.00 -5.61
CA PRO A 27 -2.14 -17.20 -6.81
C PRO A 27 -0.79 -17.03 -7.44
N GLY A 28 -0.76 -16.74 -8.65
CA GLY A 28 0.47 -16.52 -9.32
C GLY A 28 1.09 -15.20 -8.97
N PRO A 29 1.94 -14.70 -9.78
CA PRO A 29 2.60 -13.46 -9.46
C PRO A 29 1.61 -12.32 -9.31
N TRP A 30 1.95 -11.41 -8.48
CA TRP A 30 1.04 -10.30 -8.25
C TRP A 30 1.79 -8.99 -8.25
N TYR A 31 1.08 -7.93 -8.43
CA TYR A 31 1.66 -6.63 -8.22
C TYR A 31 0.60 -5.75 -7.58
N SER A 32 1.02 -4.69 -6.98
CA SER A 32 0.09 -3.80 -6.37
C SER A 32 0.22 -2.44 -6.99
N VAL A 33 -0.86 -1.69 -6.96
CA VAL A 33 -0.89 -0.34 -7.47
C VAL A 33 -1.31 0.51 -6.30
N VAL A 34 -0.50 1.50 -5.96
CA VAL A 34 -0.80 2.36 -4.84
C VAL A 34 -0.93 3.77 -5.37
N ARG A 35 -1.99 4.43 -5.04
CA ARG A 35 -2.17 5.79 -5.48
C ARG A 35 -2.38 6.69 -4.27
N HIS A 36 -1.59 7.75 -4.19
CA HIS A 36 -1.76 8.73 -3.15
C HIS A 36 -2.85 9.67 -3.64
N VAL A 37 -3.97 9.71 -2.95
CA VAL A 37 -5.14 10.37 -3.48
C VAL A 37 -4.94 11.86 -3.65
N GLN A 38 -4.34 12.50 -2.66
CA GLN A 38 -4.22 13.94 -2.73
C GLN A 38 -3.34 14.43 -3.88
N SER A 39 -2.31 13.70 -4.23
CA SER A 39 -1.46 14.13 -5.32
C SER A 39 -1.71 13.35 -6.59
N ASN A 40 -2.52 12.31 -6.49
CA ASN A 40 -2.82 11.47 -7.65
C ASN A 40 -1.55 10.79 -8.18
N THR A 41 -0.56 10.58 -7.34
CA THR A 41 0.65 9.90 -7.74
C THR A 41 0.42 8.42 -7.60
N GLU A 42 0.75 7.66 -8.61
CA GLU A 42 0.48 6.25 -8.61
C GLU A 42 1.73 5.50 -8.90
N ARG A 43 1.96 4.40 -8.22
CA ARG A 43 3.14 3.59 -8.42
C ARG A 43 2.77 2.13 -8.39
N HIS A 44 3.57 1.32 -9.04
CA HIS A 44 3.35 -0.11 -9.08
C HIS A 44 4.48 -0.80 -8.34
N PHE A 45 4.13 -1.79 -7.54
CA PHE A 45 5.14 -2.49 -6.78
C PHE A 45 4.86 -3.98 -6.78
N THR A 46 5.90 -4.78 -6.65
CA THR A 46 5.72 -6.21 -6.54
C THR A 46 6.16 -6.70 -5.18
N ARG A 47 6.62 -5.82 -4.30
CA ARG A 47 7.03 -6.23 -3.00
C ARG A 47 6.34 -5.39 -1.96
N TRP A 48 5.92 -6.03 -0.90
CA TRP A 48 5.18 -5.29 0.11
C TRP A 48 6.04 -4.23 0.77
N ASP A 49 7.33 -4.53 0.96
CA ASP A 49 8.19 -3.56 1.58
C ASP A 49 8.24 -2.27 0.79
N ASP A 50 8.17 -2.36 -0.52
CA ASP A 50 8.21 -1.17 -1.35
C ASP A 50 6.92 -0.38 -1.21
N VAL A 51 5.80 -1.06 -1.01
CA VAL A 51 4.54 -0.38 -0.82
C VAL A 51 4.62 0.44 0.46
N VAL A 52 5.15 -0.16 1.51
CA VAL A 52 5.23 0.54 2.76
C VAL A 52 6.18 1.73 2.64
N ALA A 53 7.27 1.57 1.93
CA ALA A 53 8.19 2.67 1.76
C ALA A 53 7.56 3.83 1.03
N PHE A 54 6.75 3.52 0.03
CA PHE A 54 6.09 4.58 -0.72
C PHE A 54 5.13 5.33 0.20
N ILE A 55 4.39 4.60 1.03
CA ILE A 55 3.44 5.25 1.89
C ILE A 55 4.19 6.09 2.92
N GLU A 56 5.33 5.62 3.37
CA GLU A 56 6.05 6.36 4.36
C GLU A 56 6.64 7.65 3.84
N ASP A 57 6.71 7.82 2.55
CA ASP A 57 7.13 9.08 2.02
C ASP A 57 6.11 10.17 2.31
N TYR A 58 4.88 9.80 2.58
CA TYR A 58 3.83 10.76 2.83
C TYR A 58 3.37 10.75 4.27
N VAL A 59 3.50 9.65 4.94
CA VAL A 59 3.00 9.53 6.28
C VAL A 59 4.06 8.86 7.12
N ASN A 60 4.33 9.40 8.28
CA ASN A 60 5.33 8.81 9.10
C ASN A 60 4.72 7.63 9.85
N LEU A 61 5.04 6.46 9.46
CA LEU A 61 4.50 5.29 10.10
C LEU A 61 5.45 4.76 11.13
N ASP A 62 6.07 5.58 11.91
CA ASP A 62 7.08 5.22 12.81
C ASP A 62 6.57 4.26 13.82
N ARG A 63 6.75 3.01 13.63
CA ARG A 63 6.26 2.08 14.50
C ARG A 63 6.98 2.00 15.74
N GLU A 64 8.17 2.46 15.80
CA GLU A 64 8.84 2.38 16.96
C GLU A 64 8.33 3.30 17.93
N SER A 65 7.73 4.32 17.53
CA SER A 65 7.34 5.26 18.47
C SER A 65 6.25 4.78 19.26
N ARG A 66 5.69 3.73 18.89
CA ARG A 66 4.73 3.30 19.60
C ARG A 66 5.04 2.49 20.63
N HIS A 67 6.01 2.11 20.84
CA HIS A 67 6.18 1.31 21.80
C HIS A 67 6.79 1.89 22.79
N GLU A 68 6.74 2.31 23.24
CA GLU A 68 7.15 2.91 24.04
C GLU A 68 6.96 2.75 24.84
#